data_500469a24953dd176684e099b7094501
#
_entry.id   500469a24953dd176684e099b7094501
#
_cell.length_a   1.000
_cell.length_b   1.000
_cell.length_c   1.000
_cell.angle_alpha   90.00
_cell.angle_beta   90.00
_cell.angle_gamma   90.00
#
_symmetry.space_group_name_H-M   'P 1'
#
loop_
_entity.id
_entity.type
_entity.pdbx_description
1 polymer ?
#
loop_
_entity_poly.entity_id
_entity_poly.type
_entity_poly.pdbx_seq_one_letter_code
_entity_poly.pdbx_strand_id
1 'polypeptide(L)'
;MRVAHARTNITFSEVTNNQPTYGNNVGPQGPQPQGPTALSTDLQVVWAQRMQKKAALKATYADRTLPNWLVGKSVAFFFIAFLACTVVWGYPMEIQLAAISSISLLLFFFGCKAAAQNWAGVSERVFIRNVFVVGVLIRLVWCGYIYYFFNPEYFGTTYGASGDVEWYMPFAQAIAEWVRGENSITFSELIDQWHSAIDDVGYPIWLAVLNILTGGKSDVLFPFVIKSILGTCCAICVYHLSNRHFGEGTARIAALFVALNPNMIYWCGTMLKETEMVFLCCLCIDLVDKSFSSGKKLTFKSLIPGVLVGSYLFFFRAALAIVIFMAMFAHIVMVSNRVMNTGKKVIAGVLVAATLLVGMGDRIMSQAGRLFEQAQSDSQAKNMEWRTRREGGNEFAKYAGAAVFAPLIFTIPFPTFNVSLDGQMLQRLLSGGNYIKNIFSFFVILVMFIMLLSGEWRRHVFIIAYTLGYLLTLVLSSFAQSGRFHMPIWPMLMLFAAYGIQVAKKNKRIRKWYWGVLVVEVIACLAWNWFKLAGRGMI
;
A
#
# COMPACT_ATOMS: atom_id res chain seq x y z
N MET A 1 -16.89 27.09 23.12
CA MET A 1 -16.89 26.20 24.28
C MET A 1 -15.44 25.90 24.64
N ARG A 2 -14.98 26.51 25.75
CA ARG A 2 -13.64 26.32 26.32
C ARG A 2 -13.68 25.04 27.18
N VAL A 3 -12.76 24.11 26.93
CA VAL A 3 -12.55 22.95 27.79
C VAL A 3 -11.34 23.24 28.68
N ALA A 4 -11.60 23.25 29.98
CA ALA A 4 -10.61 23.49 31.02
C ALA A 4 -9.71 22.25 31.21
N HIS A 5 -8.39 22.48 31.27
CA HIS A 5 -7.41 21.51 31.72
C HIS A 5 -7.43 21.38 33.25
N ALA A 6 -7.89 20.23 33.75
CA ALA A 6 -7.68 19.85 35.14
C ALA A 6 -6.30 19.19 35.28
N ARG A 7 -5.39 19.84 35.97
CA ARG A 7 -4.14 19.24 36.49
C ARG A 7 -4.47 18.52 37.80
N THR A 8 -4.35 17.20 37.82
CA THR A 8 -4.36 16.42 39.04
C THR A 8 -2.92 16.29 39.57
N ASN A 9 -2.65 16.98 40.66
CA ASN A 9 -1.46 16.77 41.51
C ASN A 9 -1.65 15.51 42.32
N ILE A 10 -0.80 14.51 42.13
CA ILE A 10 -0.73 13.33 43.00
C ILE A 10 0.41 13.57 43.98
N THR A 11 0.04 13.82 45.24
CA THR A 11 0.94 13.85 46.39
C THR A 11 1.21 12.43 46.88
N PHE A 12 2.46 12.05 47.00
CA PHE A 12 2.90 10.81 47.63
C PHE A 12 2.85 10.97 49.11
N SER A 13 2.07 10.11 49.80
CA SER A 13 2.11 9.91 51.26
C SER A 13 3.08 8.78 51.60
N GLU A 14 3.90 9.05 52.59
CA GLU A 14 4.87 8.14 53.20
C GLU A 14 4.19 6.89 53.78
N VAL A 15 4.72 5.72 53.44
CA VAL A 15 4.39 4.45 54.14
C VAL A 15 5.50 4.17 55.12
N THR A 16 5.18 4.34 56.40
CA THR A 16 6.03 3.96 57.54
C THR A 16 6.14 2.45 57.72
N ASN A 17 7.39 1.99 57.79
CA ASN A 17 7.78 0.61 58.10
C ASN A 17 7.55 0.30 59.58
N ASN A 18 6.71 -0.68 59.88
CA ASN A 18 6.71 -1.38 61.19
C ASN A 18 7.30 -2.78 61.01
N GLN A 19 8.49 -3.01 61.56
CA GLN A 19 9.07 -4.35 61.70
C GLN A 19 8.82 -4.86 63.15
N PRO A 20 8.43 -6.13 63.33
CA PRO A 20 8.47 -6.76 64.66
C PRO A 20 9.85 -7.35 64.90
N THR A 21 10.38 -7.02 66.08
CA THR A 21 11.60 -7.59 66.69
C THR A 21 11.36 -9.02 67.18
N TYR A 22 12.16 -9.97 66.68
CA TYR A 22 12.30 -11.30 67.34
C TYR A 22 13.76 -11.54 67.71
N GLY A 23 13.89 -12.08 68.96
CA GLY A 23 15.11 -12.21 69.72
C GLY A 23 16.09 -13.26 69.21
N ASN A 24 17.34 -13.04 69.59
CA ASN A 24 18.55 -13.82 69.35
C ASN A 24 18.53 -15.22 69.92
N ASN A 25 18.86 -16.22 69.05
CA ASN A 25 19.54 -17.43 69.51
C ASN A 25 20.72 -17.74 68.59
N VAL A 26 21.94 -17.67 69.13
CA VAL A 26 23.21 -17.89 68.48
C VAL A 26 23.60 -19.37 68.55
N GLY A 27 23.60 -20.07 67.40
CA GLY A 27 24.25 -21.37 67.21
C GLY A 27 25.43 -21.23 66.24
N PRO A 28 26.45 -22.10 66.21
CA PRO A 28 27.69 -21.93 65.44
C PRO A 28 27.41 -22.05 63.93
N GLN A 29 27.77 -21.00 63.25
CA GLN A 29 27.57 -20.88 61.79
C GLN A 29 28.70 -21.61 61.05
N GLY A 30 28.31 -22.61 60.19
CA GLY A 30 29.11 -23.08 59.08
C GLY A 30 29.21 -22.04 57.94
N PRO A 31 30.14 -22.15 57.00
CA PRO A 31 30.29 -21.13 55.92
C PRO A 31 29.01 -20.99 55.13
N GLN A 32 28.37 -19.83 55.23
CA GLN A 32 27.21 -19.49 54.42
C GLN A 32 27.60 -19.41 52.93
N PRO A 33 26.79 -19.95 52.04
CA PRO A 33 26.95 -19.68 50.61
C PRO A 33 26.80 -18.18 50.39
N GLN A 34 27.80 -17.56 49.78
CA GLN A 34 27.77 -16.14 49.37
C GLN A 34 26.54 -15.94 48.50
N GLY A 35 25.57 -15.17 48.99
CA GLY A 35 24.40 -14.76 48.22
C GLY A 35 24.81 -14.01 46.95
N PRO A 36 23.92 -13.87 45.95
CA PRO A 36 24.23 -13.23 44.69
C PRO A 36 24.87 -11.87 44.92
N THR A 37 26.04 -11.69 44.34
CA THR A 37 26.89 -10.49 44.46
C THR A 37 26.07 -9.21 44.19
N ALA A 38 26.34 -8.14 44.96
CA ALA A 38 25.65 -6.84 44.85
C ALA A 38 25.50 -6.33 43.41
N LEU A 39 26.42 -6.71 42.52
CA LEU A 39 26.38 -6.41 41.10
C LEU A 39 25.16 -7.04 40.39
N SER A 40 24.67 -8.20 40.81
CA SER A 40 23.50 -8.85 40.22
C SER A 40 22.19 -8.16 40.65
N THR A 41 22.15 -7.59 41.86
CA THR A 41 21.01 -6.87 42.39
C THR A 41 20.85 -5.51 41.70
N ASP A 42 21.94 -4.77 41.48
CA ASP A 42 21.93 -3.50 40.75
C ASP A 42 21.50 -3.68 39.28
N LEU A 43 21.94 -4.73 38.61
CA LEU A 43 21.51 -5.05 37.25
C LEU A 43 20.02 -5.37 37.18
N GLN A 44 19.48 -6.09 38.19
CA GLN A 44 18.06 -6.37 38.26
C GLN A 44 17.22 -5.10 38.49
N VAL A 45 17.67 -4.20 39.37
CA VAL A 45 17.02 -2.90 39.62
C VAL A 45 17.04 -2.02 38.36
N VAL A 46 18.19 -1.90 37.70
CA VAL A 46 18.34 -1.15 36.44
C VAL A 46 17.43 -1.75 35.35
N TRP A 47 17.39 -3.07 35.25
CA TRP A 47 16.53 -3.76 34.30
C TRP A 47 15.03 -3.51 34.60
N ALA A 48 14.62 -3.62 35.85
CA ALA A 48 13.25 -3.36 36.28
C ALA A 48 12.83 -1.90 36.01
N GLN A 49 13.70 -0.93 36.28
CA GLN A 49 13.46 0.49 35.99
C GLN A 49 13.34 0.73 34.47
N ARG A 50 14.21 0.10 33.64
CA ARG A 50 14.11 0.15 32.18
C ARG A 50 12.79 -0.44 31.69
N MET A 51 12.35 -1.56 32.26
CA MET A 51 11.08 -2.20 31.90
C MET A 51 9.87 -1.36 32.29
N GLN A 52 9.87 -0.73 33.47
CA GLN A 52 8.82 0.20 33.92
C GLN A 52 8.77 1.44 32.99
N LYS A 53 9.92 2.05 32.70
CA LYS A 53 9.99 3.20 31.77
C LYS A 53 9.48 2.81 30.39
N LYS A 54 9.84 1.62 29.89
CA LYS A 54 9.36 1.10 28.61
C LYS A 54 7.85 0.82 28.61
N ALA A 55 7.31 0.31 29.72
CA ALA A 55 5.88 0.09 29.90
C ALA A 55 5.09 1.40 29.96
N ALA A 56 5.57 2.40 30.70
CA ALA A 56 4.98 3.73 30.76
C ALA A 56 4.99 4.43 29.39
N LEU A 57 6.11 4.36 28.66
CA LEU A 57 6.21 4.90 27.30
C LEU A 57 5.23 4.21 26.34
N LYS A 58 5.08 2.88 26.47
CA LYS A 58 4.14 2.09 25.67
C LYS A 58 2.69 2.45 25.97
N ALA A 59 2.34 2.74 27.22
CA ALA A 59 1.00 3.20 27.60
C ALA A 59 0.69 4.60 27.02
N THR A 60 1.64 5.52 27.12
CA THR A 60 1.52 6.89 26.62
C THR A 60 1.31 6.94 25.09
N TYR A 61 1.99 6.06 24.35
CA TYR A 61 1.95 6.02 22.88
C TYR A 61 1.25 4.77 22.34
N ALA A 62 0.25 4.26 23.05
CA ALA A 62 -0.46 3.05 22.67
C ALA A 62 -1.11 3.14 21.28
N ASP A 63 -1.55 4.32 20.87
CA ASP A 63 -2.11 4.64 19.55
C ASP A 63 -1.08 4.54 18.42
N ARG A 64 0.21 4.73 18.72
CA ARG A 64 1.32 4.72 17.74
C ARG A 64 1.95 3.34 17.54
N THR A 65 1.48 2.30 18.21
CA THR A 65 2.08 0.95 18.20
C THR A 65 1.15 -0.08 17.58
N LEU A 66 1.72 -1.15 17.00
CA LEU A 66 0.93 -2.28 16.50
C LEU A 66 0.65 -3.30 17.61
N PRO A 67 -0.57 -3.85 17.68
CA PRO A 67 -0.91 -4.84 18.68
C PRO A 67 -0.28 -6.22 18.38
N ASN A 68 0.17 -6.92 19.43
CA ASN A 68 0.79 -8.25 19.29
C ASN A 68 -0.17 -9.27 18.65
N TRP A 69 -1.47 -9.16 18.95
CA TRP A 69 -2.47 -10.08 18.39
C TRP A 69 -2.58 -9.98 16.85
N LEU A 70 -2.38 -8.78 16.27
CA LEU A 70 -2.37 -8.61 14.83
C LEU A 70 -1.14 -9.28 14.22
N VAL A 71 0.05 -8.90 14.71
CA VAL A 71 1.31 -9.34 14.11
C VAL A 71 1.49 -10.86 14.21
N GLY A 72 1.41 -11.40 15.44
CA GLY A 72 1.68 -12.83 15.66
C GLY A 72 0.68 -13.73 14.94
N LYS A 73 -0.59 -13.34 14.98
CA LYS A 73 -1.65 -14.16 14.38
C LYS A 73 -1.68 -14.08 12.85
N SER A 74 -1.48 -12.88 12.28
CA SER A 74 -1.40 -12.72 10.82
C SER A 74 -0.23 -13.52 10.23
N VAL A 75 0.92 -13.51 10.89
CA VAL A 75 2.08 -14.31 10.48
C VAL A 75 1.78 -15.81 10.60
N ALA A 76 1.19 -16.25 11.72
CA ALA A 76 0.82 -17.66 11.90
C ALA A 76 -0.15 -18.15 10.82
N PHE A 77 -1.18 -17.35 10.50
CA PHE A 77 -2.14 -17.72 9.45
C PHE A 77 -1.52 -17.74 8.05
N PHE A 78 -0.54 -16.89 7.76
CA PHE A 78 0.19 -16.99 6.50
C PHE A 78 0.87 -18.35 6.36
N PHE A 79 1.63 -18.77 7.37
CA PHE A 79 2.30 -20.06 7.34
C PHE A 79 1.34 -21.23 7.34
N ILE A 80 0.17 -21.11 7.99
CA ILE A 80 -0.90 -22.10 7.92
C ILE A 80 -1.45 -22.18 6.51
N ALA A 81 -1.77 -21.07 5.85
CA ALA A 81 -2.25 -21.05 4.48
C ALA A 81 -1.22 -21.62 3.50
N PHE A 82 0.04 -21.23 3.66
CA PHE A 82 1.17 -21.71 2.86
C PHE A 82 1.34 -23.23 3.00
N LEU A 83 1.44 -23.72 4.24
CA LEU A 83 1.59 -25.15 4.53
C LEU A 83 0.37 -25.96 4.05
N ALA A 84 -0.83 -25.47 4.31
CA ALA A 84 -2.07 -26.11 3.87
C ALA A 84 -2.13 -26.25 2.34
N CYS A 85 -1.79 -25.19 1.58
CA CYS A 85 -1.74 -25.24 0.13
C CYS A 85 -0.69 -26.24 -0.38
N THR A 86 0.47 -26.31 0.27
CA THR A 86 1.54 -27.25 -0.11
C THR A 86 1.17 -28.70 0.20
N VAL A 87 0.67 -28.97 1.42
CA VAL A 87 0.34 -30.34 1.86
C VAL A 87 -0.91 -30.88 1.21
N VAL A 88 -2.01 -30.10 1.17
CA VAL A 88 -3.30 -30.55 0.63
C VAL A 88 -3.23 -30.83 -0.86
N TRP A 89 -2.51 -30.00 -1.61
CA TRP A 89 -2.42 -30.14 -3.06
C TRP A 89 -1.17 -30.91 -3.54
N GLY A 90 -0.26 -31.27 -2.62
CA GLY A 90 0.91 -32.08 -2.94
C GLY A 90 1.90 -31.44 -3.93
N TYR A 91 1.77 -30.12 -4.17
CA TYR A 91 2.60 -29.40 -5.14
C TYR A 91 3.72 -28.65 -4.44
N PRO A 92 4.99 -29.02 -4.62
CA PRO A 92 6.10 -28.40 -3.94
C PRO A 92 6.34 -26.98 -4.45
N MET A 93 6.44 -26.02 -3.53
CA MET A 93 6.85 -24.66 -3.86
C MET A 93 8.37 -24.58 -3.99
N GLU A 94 8.86 -23.83 -4.97
CA GLU A 94 10.28 -23.55 -5.10
C GLU A 94 10.83 -22.88 -3.82
N ILE A 95 11.96 -23.36 -3.30
CA ILE A 95 12.55 -22.92 -2.02
C ILE A 95 12.83 -21.41 -2.03
N GLN A 96 13.38 -20.89 -3.12
CA GLN A 96 13.66 -19.46 -3.25
C GLN A 96 12.40 -18.61 -3.11
N LEU A 97 11.34 -19.02 -3.75
CA LEU A 97 10.05 -18.35 -3.73
C LEU A 97 9.40 -18.39 -2.35
N ALA A 98 9.43 -19.56 -1.69
CA ALA A 98 8.96 -19.74 -0.32
C ALA A 98 9.74 -18.84 0.65
N ALA A 99 11.08 -18.80 0.52
CA ALA A 99 11.94 -18.00 1.35
C ALA A 99 11.66 -16.50 1.19
N ILE A 100 11.61 -15.98 -0.04
CA ILE A 100 11.41 -14.55 -0.28
C ILE A 100 10.00 -14.11 0.15
N SER A 101 8.96 -14.89 -0.14
CA SER A 101 7.60 -14.58 0.32
C SER A 101 7.51 -14.56 1.86
N SER A 102 8.14 -15.53 2.54
CA SER A 102 8.19 -15.58 4.00
C SER A 102 8.97 -14.42 4.59
N ILE A 103 10.16 -14.13 4.06
CA ILE A 103 11.01 -13.02 4.51
C ILE A 103 10.27 -11.70 4.33
N SER A 104 9.66 -11.46 3.18
CA SER A 104 8.93 -10.22 2.90
C SER A 104 7.78 -10.00 3.88
N LEU A 105 7.02 -11.05 4.21
CA LEU A 105 5.94 -10.99 5.19
C LEU A 105 6.44 -10.75 6.61
N LEU A 106 7.49 -11.46 7.02
CA LEU A 106 8.11 -11.29 8.35
C LEU A 106 8.66 -9.88 8.51
N LEU A 107 9.40 -9.37 7.51
CA LEU A 107 9.92 -8.01 7.50
C LEU A 107 8.79 -6.98 7.57
N PHE A 108 7.68 -7.21 6.89
CA PHE A 108 6.52 -6.31 6.96
C PHE A 108 5.94 -6.25 8.37
N PHE A 109 5.49 -7.37 8.92
CA PHE A 109 4.78 -7.37 10.20
C PHE A 109 5.69 -7.05 11.38
N PHE A 110 6.85 -7.70 11.48
CA PHE A 110 7.79 -7.45 12.58
C PHE A 110 8.53 -6.15 12.39
N GLY A 111 8.89 -5.76 11.17
CA GLY A 111 9.49 -4.48 10.85
C GLY A 111 8.56 -3.31 11.18
N CYS A 112 7.31 -3.34 10.76
CA CYS A 112 6.29 -2.35 11.15
C CYS A 112 6.12 -2.29 12.68
N LYS A 113 6.07 -3.44 13.36
CA LYS A 113 5.94 -3.48 14.82
C LYS A 113 7.16 -2.88 15.51
N ALA A 114 8.36 -3.27 15.10
CA ALA A 114 9.62 -2.77 15.67
C ALA A 114 9.77 -1.27 15.43
N ALA A 115 9.55 -0.79 14.20
CA ALA A 115 9.60 0.62 13.87
C ALA A 115 8.55 1.43 14.65
N ALA A 116 7.31 0.95 14.72
CA ALA A 116 6.23 1.60 15.46
C ALA A 116 6.55 1.69 16.98
N GLN A 117 7.19 0.67 17.55
CA GLN A 117 7.59 0.67 18.96
C GLN A 117 8.80 1.57 19.22
N ASN A 118 9.83 1.46 18.40
CA ASN A 118 11.09 2.21 18.62
C ASN A 118 10.91 3.70 18.31
N TRP A 119 10.01 4.05 17.38
CA TRP A 119 9.76 5.42 16.97
C TRP A 119 8.50 6.03 17.58
N ALA A 120 7.85 5.35 18.54
CA ALA A 120 6.62 5.85 19.17
C ALA A 120 6.79 7.23 19.81
N GLY A 121 7.90 7.45 20.50
CA GLY A 121 8.19 8.68 21.26
C GLY A 121 8.95 9.76 20.51
N VAL A 122 9.37 9.55 19.26
CA VAL A 122 10.12 10.56 18.50
C VAL A 122 9.19 11.65 17.94
N SER A 123 9.74 12.83 17.69
CA SER A 123 8.99 13.93 17.06
C SER A 123 8.57 13.55 15.63
N GLU A 124 7.56 14.25 15.11
CA GLU A 124 7.04 14.05 13.76
C GLU A 124 8.16 14.13 12.70
N ARG A 125 8.99 15.17 12.76
CA ARG A 125 10.10 15.38 11.81
C ARG A 125 11.08 14.21 11.82
N VAL A 126 11.46 13.74 13.00
CA VAL A 126 12.37 12.59 13.15
C VAL A 126 11.72 11.31 12.66
N PHE A 127 10.43 11.11 12.91
CA PHE A 127 9.69 9.96 12.40
C PHE A 127 9.67 9.93 10.86
N ILE A 128 9.30 11.04 10.23
CA ILE A 128 9.26 11.16 8.75
C ILE A 128 10.66 10.91 8.16
N ARG A 129 11.70 11.50 8.74
CA ARG A 129 13.10 11.26 8.32
C ARG A 129 13.46 9.77 8.42
N ASN A 130 13.13 9.12 9.52
CA ASN A 130 13.46 7.71 9.73
C ASN A 130 12.70 6.82 8.74
N VAL A 131 11.41 7.08 8.48
CA VAL A 131 10.61 6.39 7.45
C VAL A 131 11.24 6.59 6.07
N PHE A 132 11.68 7.81 5.76
CA PHE A 132 12.31 8.11 4.47
C PHE A 132 13.62 7.35 4.31
N VAL A 133 14.54 7.48 5.26
CA VAL A 133 15.87 6.84 5.17
C VAL A 133 15.74 5.32 5.11
N VAL A 134 14.98 4.72 6.02
CA VAL A 134 14.81 3.25 6.06
C VAL A 134 14.05 2.76 4.81
N GLY A 135 13.02 3.48 4.39
CA GLY A 135 12.24 3.14 3.20
C GLY A 135 13.06 3.18 1.91
N VAL A 136 13.92 4.20 1.74
CA VAL A 136 14.84 4.29 0.59
C VAL A 136 15.89 3.17 0.65
N LEU A 137 16.52 2.96 1.81
CA LEU A 137 17.56 1.92 1.95
C LEU A 137 17.03 0.51 1.62
N ILE A 138 15.86 0.14 2.12
CA ILE A 138 15.26 -1.18 1.82
C ILE A 138 15.00 -1.32 0.32
N ARG A 139 14.50 -0.27 -0.35
CA ARG A 139 14.24 -0.28 -1.79
C ARG A 139 15.53 -0.34 -2.60
N LEU A 140 16.56 0.38 -2.19
CA LEU A 140 17.87 0.31 -2.84
C LEU A 140 18.50 -1.08 -2.72
N VAL A 141 18.40 -1.74 -1.56
CA VAL A 141 18.83 -3.12 -1.38
C VAL A 141 18.06 -4.07 -2.32
N TRP A 142 16.76 -3.90 -2.41
CA TRP A 142 15.93 -4.66 -3.35
C TRP A 142 16.30 -4.39 -4.81
N CYS A 143 16.47 -3.14 -5.21
CA CYS A 143 16.88 -2.76 -6.56
C CYS A 143 18.27 -3.33 -6.90
N GLY A 144 19.21 -3.31 -5.95
CA GLY A 144 20.52 -3.93 -6.10
C GLY A 144 20.44 -5.45 -6.31
N TYR A 145 19.54 -6.11 -5.54
CA TYR A 145 19.28 -7.54 -5.74
C TYR A 145 18.73 -7.82 -7.16
N ILE A 146 17.74 -7.05 -7.61
CA ILE A 146 17.18 -7.20 -8.96
C ILE A 146 18.23 -6.92 -10.04
N TYR A 147 18.97 -5.83 -9.88
CA TYR A 147 20.03 -5.49 -10.82
C TYR A 147 21.07 -6.60 -10.94
N TYR A 148 21.50 -7.15 -9.82
CA TYR A 148 22.51 -8.22 -9.83
C TYR A 148 21.98 -9.53 -10.42
N PHE A 149 20.82 -10.00 -9.99
CA PHE A 149 20.31 -11.32 -10.39
C PHE A 149 19.50 -11.33 -11.70
N PHE A 150 19.01 -10.18 -12.16
CA PHE A 150 18.12 -10.08 -13.33
C PHE A 150 18.60 -9.05 -14.36
N ASN A 151 19.87 -8.76 -14.39
CA ASN A 151 20.48 -7.90 -15.41
C ASN A 151 20.57 -8.67 -16.73
N PRO A 152 19.99 -8.15 -17.83
CA PRO A 152 20.05 -8.81 -19.14
C PRO A 152 21.47 -9.05 -19.65
N GLU A 153 22.38 -8.12 -19.36
CA GLU A 153 23.78 -8.19 -19.81
C GLU A 153 24.56 -9.33 -19.17
N TYR A 154 24.30 -9.59 -17.86
CA TYR A 154 25.04 -10.61 -17.11
C TYR A 154 24.30 -11.94 -17.01
N PHE A 155 22.97 -11.93 -17.00
CA PHE A 155 22.14 -13.10 -16.70
C PHE A 155 21.10 -13.43 -17.77
N GLY A 156 21.04 -12.66 -18.88
CA GLY A 156 20.11 -12.89 -19.98
C GLY A 156 18.62 -12.73 -19.60
N THR A 157 18.32 -11.93 -18.57
CA THR A 157 16.97 -11.71 -18.07
C THR A 157 16.52 -10.26 -18.26
N THR A 158 15.22 -9.96 -18.14
CA THR A 158 14.64 -8.64 -18.38
C THR A 158 14.28 -7.90 -17.09
N TYR A 159 15.22 -7.70 -16.16
CA TYR A 159 14.96 -6.99 -14.88
C TYR A 159 13.66 -7.43 -14.18
N GLY A 160 13.35 -8.71 -14.28
CA GLY A 160 12.20 -9.30 -13.62
C GLY A 160 10.83 -8.99 -14.22
N ALA A 161 10.78 -8.33 -15.37
CA ALA A 161 9.54 -8.05 -16.06
C ALA A 161 9.73 -8.25 -17.57
N SER A 162 8.79 -8.93 -18.20
CA SER A 162 8.67 -9.10 -19.65
C SER A 162 7.57 -8.20 -20.20
N GLY A 163 7.50 -8.06 -21.52
CA GLY A 163 6.45 -7.31 -22.20
C GLY A 163 6.67 -5.80 -22.16
N ASP A 164 5.94 -5.06 -21.34
CA ASP A 164 5.99 -3.59 -21.34
C ASP A 164 7.41 -3.02 -21.14
N VAL A 165 8.31 -3.72 -20.42
CA VAL A 165 9.70 -3.27 -20.23
C VAL A 165 10.47 -3.25 -21.51
N GLU A 166 10.30 -4.28 -22.34
CA GLU A 166 10.96 -4.41 -23.64
C GLU A 166 10.56 -3.28 -24.61
N TRP A 167 9.42 -2.68 -24.36
CA TRP A 167 8.90 -1.59 -25.16
C TRP A 167 9.23 -0.21 -24.58
N TYR A 168 9.14 0.01 -23.26
CA TYR A 168 9.36 1.32 -22.65
C TYR A 168 10.79 1.85 -22.81
N MET A 169 11.79 0.99 -22.68
CA MET A 169 13.19 1.41 -22.75
C MET A 169 13.62 1.89 -24.14
N PRO A 170 13.38 1.13 -25.24
CA PRO A 170 13.70 1.60 -26.59
C PRO A 170 12.90 2.83 -27.00
N PHE A 171 11.61 2.91 -26.60
CA PHE A 171 10.80 4.09 -26.89
C PHE A 171 11.31 5.34 -26.15
N ALA A 172 11.74 5.20 -24.90
CA ALA A 172 12.35 6.31 -24.16
C ALA A 172 13.64 6.80 -24.83
N GLN A 173 14.45 5.88 -25.35
CA GLN A 173 15.65 6.23 -26.13
C GLN A 173 15.28 7.00 -27.40
N ALA A 174 14.29 6.53 -28.17
CA ALA A 174 13.82 7.22 -29.37
C ALA A 174 13.29 8.64 -29.07
N ILE A 175 12.57 8.83 -27.93
CA ILE A 175 12.16 10.15 -27.46
C ILE A 175 13.37 11.02 -27.11
N ALA A 176 14.39 10.47 -26.43
CA ALA A 176 15.60 11.21 -26.09
C ALA A 176 16.39 11.65 -27.34
N GLU A 177 16.50 10.79 -28.34
CA GLU A 177 17.10 11.09 -29.66
C GLU A 177 16.30 12.19 -30.39
N TRP A 178 14.97 12.10 -30.35
CA TRP A 178 14.09 13.14 -30.91
C TRP A 178 14.30 14.50 -30.24
N VAL A 179 14.38 14.54 -28.90
CA VAL A 179 14.65 15.79 -28.14
C VAL A 179 16.01 16.38 -28.50
N ARG A 180 17.02 15.57 -28.78
CA ARG A 180 18.36 16.01 -29.20
C ARG A 180 18.41 16.47 -30.67
N GLY A 181 17.32 16.32 -31.40
CA GLY A 181 17.26 16.68 -32.84
C GLY A 181 17.93 15.67 -33.75
N GLU A 182 18.18 14.46 -33.29
CA GLU A 182 18.76 13.37 -34.08
C GLU A 182 17.73 12.71 -35.01
N ASN A 183 16.45 13.02 -34.82
CA ASN A 183 15.34 12.53 -35.63
C ASN A 183 14.47 13.69 -36.11
N SER A 184 14.13 13.68 -37.41
CA SER A 184 13.39 14.77 -38.08
C SER A 184 11.86 14.59 -38.10
N ILE A 185 11.34 13.50 -37.54
CA ILE A 185 9.89 13.25 -37.50
C ILE A 185 9.21 14.10 -36.40
N THR A 186 7.91 14.33 -36.55
CA THR A 186 7.11 15.00 -35.53
C THR A 186 6.91 14.06 -34.31
N PHE A 187 6.61 14.63 -33.14
CA PHE A 187 6.33 13.83 -31.94
C PHE A 187 5.10 12.93 -32.13
N SER A 188 4.11 13.35 -32.88
CA SER A 188 2.94 12.53 -33.22
C SER A 188 3.32 11.32 -34.05
N GLU A 189 4.12 11.51 -35.11
CA GLU A 189 4.63 10.41 -35.94
C GLU A 189 5.49 9.44 -35.11
N LEU A 190 6.28 9.94 -34.15
CA LEU A 190 7.05 9.09 -33.24
C LEU A 190 6.12 8.21 -32.38
N ILE A 191 5.04 8.78 -31.82
CA ILE A 191 4.05 8.01 -31.06
C ILE A 191 3.39 6.94 -31.93
N ASP A 192 2.98 7.30 -33.13
CA ASP A 192 2.33 6.38 -34.07
C ASP A 192 3.27 5.24 -34.51
N GLN A 193 4.54 5.56 -34.77
CA GLN A 193 5.57 4.58 -35.10
C GLN A 193 5.77 3.52 -34.01
N TRP A 194 5.65 3.94 -32.76
CA TRP A 194 5.74 3.03 -31.60
C TRP A 194 4.39 2.42 -31.19
N HIS A 195 3.33 2.62 -31.99
CA HIS A 195 1.98 2.14 -31.72
C HIS A 195 1.51 2.46 -30.29
N SER A 196 1.94 3.60 -29.76
CA SER A 196 1.61 4.02 -28.40
C SER A 196 0.33 4.84 -28.38
N ALA A 197 -0.37 4.78 -27.27
CA ALA A 197 -1.46 5.71 -26.98
C ALA A 197 -0.92 6.89 -26.15
N ILE A 198 -1.41 8.09 -26.41
CA ILE A 198 -0.97 9.31 -25.71
C ILE A 198 -1.19 9.25 -24.19
N ASP A 199 -2.09 8.40 -23.72
CA ASP A 199 -2.36 8.14 -22.31
C ASP A 199 -1.44 7.05 -21.70
N ASP A 200 -0.41 6.63 -22.43
CA ASP A 200 0.64 5.71 -21.98
C ASP A 200 2.07 6.19 -22.25
N VAL A 201 2.24 7.40 -22.81
CA VAL A 201 3.55 7.97 -23.12
C VAL A 201 4.26 8.60 -21.91
N GLY A 202 3.58 8.83 -20.81
CA GLY A 202 4.13 9.54 -19.65
C GLY A 202 5.36 8.87 -19.06
N TYR A 203 5.38 7.56 -19.01
CA TYR A 203 6.52 6.81 -18.48
C TYR A 203 7.72 6.77 -19.43
N PRO A 204 7.59 6.48 -20.74
CA PRO A 204 8.67 6.66 -21.70
C PRO A 204 9.26 8.07 -21.71
N ILE A 205 8.44 9.13 -21.66
CA ILE A 205 8.92 10.52 -21.54
C ILE A 205 9.75 10.70 -20.25
N TRP A 206 9.26 10.17 -19.12
CA TRP A 206 10.00 10.23 -17.87
C TRP A 206 11.37 9.54 -17.97
N LEU A 207 11.43 8.34 -18.55
CA LEU A 207 12.67 7.62 -18.78
C LEU A 207 13.60 8.38 -19.76
N ALA A 208 13.05 9.01 -20.81
CA ALA A 208 13.82 9.82 -21.74
C ALA A 208 14.48 11.03 -21.04
N VAL A 209 13.76 11.70 -20.13
CA VAL A 209 14.33 12.78 -19.30
C VAL A 209 15.50 12.25 -18.46
N LEU A 210 15.34 11.09 -17.81
CA LEU A 210 16.42 10.48 -17.03
C LEU A 210 17.62 10.09 -17.92
N ASN A 211 17.37 9.55 -19.11
CA ASN A 211 18.41 9.24 -20.09
C ASN A 211 19.20 10.49 -20.50
N ILE A 212 18.51 11.59 -20.81
CA ILE A 212 19.15 12.87 -21.17
C ILE A 212 19.99 13.39 -19.99
N LEU A 213 19.48 13.35 -18.76
CA LEU A 213 20.19 13.78 -17.56
C LEU A 213 21.46 12.97 -17.28
N THR A 214 21.48 11.70 -17.68
CA THR A 214 22.65 10.82 -17.54
C THR A 214 23.58 10.83 -18.75
N GLY A 215 23.39 11.75 -19.70
CA GLY A 215 24.21 11.90 -20.89
C GLY A 215 24.06 10.74 -21.90
N GLY A 216 22.88 10.16 -22.01
CA GLY A 216 22.57 9.10 -22.97
C GLY A 216 23.00 7.70 -22.55
N LYS A 217 23.56 7.55 -21.34
CA LYS A 217 23.88 6.23 -20.79
C LYS A 217 22.57 5.59 -20.32
N SER A 218 22.14 4.54 -20.98
CA SER A 218 20.94 3.75 -20.61
C SER A 218 21.21 2.87 -19.38
N ASP A 219 21.67 3.47 -18.29
CA ASP A 219 21.87 2.77 -17.02
C ASP A 219 20.56 2.73 -16.23
N VAL A 220 20.13 1.53 -15.84
CA VAL A 220 18.92 1.33 -15.05
C VAL A 220 19.11 1.66 -13.57
N LEU A 221 20.33 1.80 -13.09
CA LEU A 221 20.61 2.10 -11.67
C LEU A 221 20.07 3.47 -11.28
N PHE A 222 20.24 4.48 -12.14
CA PHE A 222 19.74 5.82 -11.86
C PHE A 222 18.19 5.85 -11.76
N PRO A 223 17.43 5.30 -12.73
CA PRO A 223 16.00 5.10 -12.56
C PRO A 223 15.62 4.35 -11.27
N PHE A 224 16.33 3.28 -10.88
CA PHE A 224 16.04 2.54 -9.66
C PHE A 224 16.24 3.38 -8.39
N VAL A 225 17.26 4.24 -8.34
CA VAL A 225 17.46 5.20 -7.23
C VAL A 225 16.27 6.16 -7.15
N ILE A 226 15.87 6.75 -8.27
CA ILE A 226 14.73 7.67 -8.31
C ILE A 226 13.43 6.96 -7.88
N LYS A 227 13.16 5.76 -8.40
CA LYS A 227 12.00 4.93 -7.99
C LYS A 227 12.02 4.63 -6.49
N SER A 228 13.18 4.35 -5.91
CA SER A 228 13.32 4.10 -4.47
C SER A 228 12.92 5.33 -3.64
N ILE A 229 13.29 6.51 -4.09
CA ILE A 229 12.91 7.79 -3.47
C ILE A 229 11.41 8.03 -3.63
N LEU A 230 10.87 7.98 -4.86
CA LEU A 230 9.46 8.23 -5.14
C LEU A 230 8.53 7.23 -4.43
N GLY A 231 8.88 5.94 -4.47
CA GLY A 231 8.13 4.90 -3.76
C GLY A 231 8.10 5.09 -2.24
N THR A 232 9.15 5.71 -1.67
CA THR A 232 9.17 6.06 -0.24
C THR A 232 8.38 7.34 0.03
N CYS A 233 8.40 8.32 -0.87
CA CYS A 233 7.59 9.53 -0.76
C CYS A 233 6.09 9.23 -0.72
N CYS A 234 5.61 8.13 -1.33
CA CYS A 234 4.22 7.67 -1.15
C CYS A 234 3.85 7.51 0.33
N ALA A 235 4.76 6.97 1.15
CA ALA A 235 4.50 6.80 2.59
C ALA A 235 4.38 8.14 3.32
N ILE A 236 5.11 9.17 2.89
CA ILE A 236 5.03 10.52 3.46
C ILE A 236 3.72 11.20 3.07
N CYS A 237 3.30 11.09 1.81
CA CYS A 237 1.98 11.58 1.37
C CYS A 237 0.85 10.93 2.18
N VAL A 238 0.90 9.61 2.37
CA VAL A 238 -0.08 8.87 3.18
C VAL A 238 -0.01 9.28 4.66
N TYR A 239 1.17 9.57 5.20
CA TYR A 239 1.31 10.12 6.55
C TYR A 239 0.51 11.43 6.69
N HIS A 240 0.75 12.40 5.82
CA HIS A 240 0.09 13.70 5.87
C HIS A 240 -1.42 13.57 5.69
N LEU A 241 -1.85 12.78 4.70
CA LEU A 241 -3.26 12.51 4.44
C LEU A 241 -3.93 11.86 5.66
N SER A 242 -3.33 10.79 6.20
CA SER A 242 -3.86 10.08 7.36
C SER A 242 -3.89 10.94 8.63
N ASN A 243 -2.89 11.81 8.81
CA ASN A 243 -2.83 12.70 9.96
C ASN A 243 -3.97 13.73 9.95
N ARG A 244 -4.32 14.26 8.78
CA ARG A 244 -5.46 15.20 8.63
C ARG A 244 -6.81 14.53 8.92
N HIS A 245 -6.97 13.26 8.57
CA HIS A 245 -8.25 12.55 8.70
C HIS A 245 -8.41 11.80 10.01
N PHE A 246 -7.35 11.14 10.50
CA PHE A 246 -7.43 10.14 11.58
C PHE A 246 -6.43 10.38 12.73
N GLY A 247 -5.63 11.43 12.64
CA GLY A 247 -4.65 11.80 13.64
C GLY A 247 -3.33 11.04 13.56
N GLU A 248 -2.34 11.52 14.35
CA GLU A 248 -0.93 11.12 14.25
C GLU A 248 -0.70 9.63 14.51
N GLY A 249 -1.41 9.03 15.46
CA GLY A 249 -1.25 7.60 15.77
C GLY A 249 -1.57 6.70 14.58
N THR A 250 -2.66 6.98 13.87
CA THR A 250 -3.04 6.26 12.63
C THR A 250 -2.07 6.58 11.51
N ALA A 251 -1.66 7.85 11.37
CA ALA A 251 -0.75 8.29 10.33
C ALA A 251 0.61 7.59 10.37
N ARG A 252 1.18 7.43 11.56
CA ARG A 252 2.44 6.70 11.74
C ARG A 252 2.34 5.25 11.31
N ILE A 253 1.25 4.57 11.66
CA ILE A 253 1.03 3.17 11.28
C ILE A 253 0.80 3.05 9.76
N ALA A 254 -0.03 3.93 9.17
CA ALA A 254 -0.28 3.95 7.74
C ALA A 254 1.00 4.17 6.92
N ALA A 255 1.83 5.14 7.35
CA ALA A 255 3.11 5.40 6.70
C ALA A 255 4.05 4.20 6.76
N LEU A 256 4.14 3.50 7.90
CA LEU A 256 4.93 2.28 8.01
C LEU A 256 4.40 1.15 7.12
N PHE A 257 3.08 1.01 7.02
CA PHE A 257 2.46 0.02 6.14
C PHE A 257 2.81 0.27 4.67
N VAL A 258 2.83 1.52 4.22
CA VAL A 258 3.20 1.86 2.84
C VAL A 258 4.72 1.76 2.63
N ALA A 259 5.52 2.21 3.60
CA ALA A 259 6.97 2.20 3.49
C ALA A 259 7.55 0.78 3.41
N LEU A 260 7.01 -0.15 4.21
CA LEU A 260 7.50 -1.52 4.32
C LEU A 260 6.68 -2.55 3.54
N ASN A 261 5.69 -2.09 2.75
CA ASN A 261 4.86 -2.99 1.95
C ASN A 261 5.69 -3.71 0.87
N PRO A 262 5.70 -5.06 0.83
CA PRO A 262 6.50 -5.81 -0.13
C PRO A 262 6.17 -5.49 -1.59
N ASN A 263 4.89 -5.29 -1.93
CA ASN A 263 4.49 -4.96 -3.29
C ASN A 263 4.99 -3.57 -3.69
N MET A 264 4.93 -2.59 -2.77
CA MET A 264 5.46 -1.24 -3.01
C MET A 264 6.99 -1.23 -3.17
N ILE A 265 7.69 -2.16 -2.52
CA ILE A 265 9.14 -2.34 -2.64
C ILE A 265 9.47 -3.05 -3.95
N TYR A 266 8.75 -4.12 -4.26
CA TYR A 266 8.93 -4.93 -5.46
C TYR A 266 8.96 -4.09 -6.75
N TRP A 267 7.95 -3.22 -6.95
CA TRP A 267 7.83 -2.45 -8.18
C TRP A 267 8.91 -1.37 -8.34
N CYS A 268 9.65 -1.03 -7.30
CA CYS A 268 10.81 -0.14 -7.43
C CYS A 268 11.97 -0.79 -8.19
N GLY A 269 12.10 -2.12 -8.14
CA GLY A 269 13.12 -2.89 -8.87
C GLY A 269 12.70 -3.33 -10.27
N THR A 270 11.66 -2.74 -10.87
CA THR A 270 11.22 -3.04 -12.22
C THR A 270 11.20 -1.78 -13.08
N MET A 271 11.49 -1.91 -14.39
CA MET A 271 11.41 -0.80 -15.35
C MET A 271 9.98 -0.62 -15.87
N LEU A 272 9.02 -0.56 -14.94
CA LEU A 272 7.60 -0.36 -15.20
C LEU A 272 7.10 0.88 -14.48
N LYS A 273 6.04 1.50 -14.97
CA LYS A 273 5.48 2.79 -14.53
C LYS A 273 4.80 2.80 -13.15
N GLU A 274 4.66 1.65 -12.51
CA GLU A 274 3.82 1.50 -11.32
C GLU A 274 4.25 2.38 -10.15
N THR A 275 5.55 2.50 -9.90
CA THR A 275 6.07 3.30 -8.77
C THR A 275 5.79 4.79 -8.96
N GLU A 276 6.11 5.33 -10.12
CA GLU A 276 5.91 6.74 -10.46
C GLU A 276 4.43 7.08 -10.50
N MET A 277 3.62 6.21 -11.12
CA MET A 277 2.18 6.35 -11.19
C MET A 277 1.53 6.40 -9.80
N VAL A 278 1.94 5.50 -8.89
CA VAL A 278 1.43 5.47 -7.51
C VAL A 278 1.88 6.71 -6.74
N PHE A 279 3.12 7.15 -6.95
CA PHE A 279 3.61 8.39 -6.33
C PHE A 279 2.81 9.61 -6.80
N LEU A 280 2.62 9.79 -8.11
CA LEU A 280 1.82 10.88 -8.67
C LEU A 280 0.38 10.85 -8.14
N CYS A 281 -0.20 9.66 -8.03
CA CYS A 281 -1.52 9.46 -7.45
C CYS A 281 -1.57 9.92 -5.98
N CYS A 282 -0.65 9.44 -5.13
CA CYS A 282 -0.57 9.83 -3.72
C CYS A 282 -0.33 11.33 -3.55
N LEU A 283 0.56 11.90 -4.36
CA LEU A 283 0.88 13.33 -4.34
C LEU A 283 -0.34 14.17 -4.75
N CYS A 284 -1.02 13.78 -5.83
CA CYS A 284 -2.24 14.46 -6.28
C CYS A 284 -3.32 14.46 -5.18
N ILE A 285 -3.58 13.30 -4.59
CA ILE A 285 -4.58 13.15 -3.51
C ILE A 285 -4.17 13.98 -2.29
N ASP A 286 -2.90 13.96 -1.88
CA ASP A 286 -2.42 14.74 -0.73
C ASP A 286 -2.57 16.24 -0.94
N LEU A 287 -2.20 16.76 -2.13
CA LEU A 287 -2.29 18.18 -2.48
C LEU A 287 -3.74 18.65 -2.55
N VAL A 288 -4.61 17.88 -3.18
CA VAL A 288 -6.05 18.19 -3.29
C VAL A 288 -6.71 18.17 -1.92
N ASP A 289 -6.48 17.11 -1.14
CA ASP A 289 -7.04 16.97 0.19
C ASP A 289 -6.56 18.07 1.16
N LYS A 290 -5.30 18.45 1.08
CA LYS A 290 -4.76 19.61 1.83
C LYS A 290 -5.53 20.87 1.54
N SER A 291 -5.95 21.08 0.29
CA SER A 291 -6.75 22.23 -0.11
C SER A 291 -8.17 22.17 0.46
N PHE A 292 -8.77 21.00 0.51
CA PHE A 292 -10.10 20.77 1.08
C PHE A 292 -10.10 20.88 2.62
N SER A 293 -9.03 20.40 3.27
CA SER A 293 -8.92 20.33 4.73
C SER A 293 -8.38 21.62 5.39
N SER A 294 -7.96 22.61 4.61
CA SER A 294 -7.26 23.80 5.12
C SER A 294 -8.09 24.74 6.02
N GLY A 295 -9.39 24.52 6.16
CA GLY A 295 -10.31 25.40 6.91
C GLY A 295 -10.49 26.80 6.31
N LYS A 296 -9.69 27.17 5.30
CA LYS A 296 -9.80 28.40 4.53
C LYS A 296 -10.85 28.26 3.43
N LYS A 297 -11.38 29.38 2.94
CA LYS A 297 -12.23 29.36 1.75
C LYS A 297 -11.47 28.66 0.62
N LEU A 298 -12.10 27.65 0.03
CA LEU A 298 -11.54 26.96 -1.12
C LEU A 298 -11.31 27.97 -2.25
N THR A 299 -10.07 28.12 -2.66
CA THR A 299 -9.70 28.99 -3.79
C THR A 299 -9.23 28.11 -4.94
N PHE A 300 -9.54 28.51 -6.16
CA PHE A 300 -9.07 27.79 -7.34
C PHE A 300 -7.53 27.65 -7.34
N LYS A 301 -6.82 28.71 -6.90
CA LYS A 301 -5.36 28.71 -6.80
C LYS A 301 -4.82 27.59 -5.91
N SER A 302 -5.53 27.20 -4.85
CA SER A 302 -5.09 26.12 -3.96
C SER A 302 -5.20 24.74 -4.58
N LEU A 303 -6.07 24.55 -5.58
CA LEU A 303 -6.25 23.28 -6.29
C LEU A 303 -5.26 23.10 -7.45
N ILE A 304 -4.69 24.20 -7.98
CA ILE A 304 -3.80 24.15 -9.16
C ILE A 304 -2.70 23.07 -9.03
N PRO A 305 -1.93 22.99 -7.93
CA PRO A 305 -0.88 21.98 -7.85
C PRO A 305 -1.41 20.54 -7.98
N GLY A 306 -2.53 20.24 -7.33
CA GLY A 306 -3.17 18.92 -7.43
C GLY A 306 -3.71 18.65 -8.83
N VAL A 307 -4.34 19.65 -9.47
CA VAL A 307 -4.85 19.52 -10.85
C VAL A 307 -3.71 19.30 -11.84
N LEU A 308 -2.59 20.02 -11.72
CA LEU A 308 -1.43 19.81 -12.60
C LEU A 308 -0.85 18.39 -12.47
N VAL A 309 -0.69 17.90 -11.24
CA VAL A 309 -0.22 16.52 -11.01
C VAL A 309 -1.23 15.50 -11.56
N GLY A 310 -2.53 15.72 -11.34
CA GLY A 310 -3.59 14.87 -11.88
C GLY A 310 -3.63 14.86 -13.42
N SER A 311 -3.41 16.02 -14.05
CA SER A 311 -3.32 16.11 -15.51
C SER A 311 -2.08 15.40 -16.06
N TYR A 312 -0.94 15.49 -15.36
CA TYR A 312 0.24 14.72 -15.74
C TYR A 312 0.04 13.20 -15.57
N LEU A 313 -0.66 12.78 -14.52
CA LEU A 313 -1.02 11.37 -14.28
C LEU A 313 -1.85 10.77 -15.42
N PHE A 314 -2.59 11.60 -16.18
CA PHE A 314 -3.33 11.16 -17.35
C PHE A 314 -2.43 10.47 -18.38
N PHE A 315 -1.23 10.96 -18.60
CA PHE A 315 -0.27 10.38 -19.55
C PHE A 315 0.34 9.06 -19.07
N PHE A 316 0.15 8.70 -17.78
CA PHE A 316 0.51 7.38 -17.25
C PHE A 316 -0.67 6.40 -17.28
N ARG A 317 -1.88 6.90 -16.98
CA ARG A 317 -3.11 6.11 -16.99
C ARG A 317 -4.34 7.02 -16.89
N ALA A 318 -5.02 7.21 -18.00
CA ALA A 318 -6.19 8.09 -18.09
C ALA A 318 -7.29 7.72 -17.08
N ALA A 319 -7.63 6.45 -16.96
CA ALA A 319 -8.67 5.99 -16.03
C ALA A 319 -8.41 6.41 -14.58
N LEU A 320 -7.14 6.41 -14.13
CA LEU A 320 -6.78 6.81 -12.77
C LEU A 320 -6.96 8.32 -12.55
N ALA A 321 -6.53 9.13 -13.51
CA ALA A 321 -6.72 10.59 -13.47
C ALA A 321 -8.22 10.95 -13.45
N ILE A 322 -9.03 10.30 -14.30
CA ILE A 322 -10.49 10.49 -14.36
C ILE A 322 -11.12 10.19 -13.00
N VAL A 323 -10.77 9.07 -12.37
CA VAL A 323 -11.33 8.71 -11.06
C VAL A 323 -10.97 9.75 -9.98
N ILE A 324 -9.74 10.28 -9.98
CA ILE A 324 -9.35 11.34 -9.04
C ILE A 324 -10.18 12.61 -9.28
N PHE A 325 -10.32 13.05 -10.52
CA PHE A 325 -11.12 14.23 -10.85
C PHE A 325 -12.61 14.05 -10.53
N MET A 326 -13.16 12.85 -10.75
CA MET A 326 -14.52 12.52 -10.32
C MET A 326 -14.69 12.54 -8.80
N ALA A 327 -13.68 12.06 -8.05
CA ALA A 327 -13.68 12.14 -6.60
C ALA A 327 -13.59 13.59 -6.09
N MET A 328 -12.80 14.46 -6.77
CA MET A 328 -12.76 15.90 -6.50
C MET A 328 -14.13 16.54 -6.72
N PHE A 329 -14.78 16.23 -7.83
CA PHE A 329 -16.11 16.71 -8.16
C PHE A 329 -17.13 16.27 -7.11
N ALA A 330 -17.14 15.00 -6.74
CA ALA A 330 -18.03 14.47 -5.70
C ALA A 330 -17.83 15.21 -4.36
N HIS A 331 -16.58 15.47 -3.96
CA HIS A 331 -16.31 16.24 -2.75
C HIS A 331 -16.84 17.67 -2.83
N ILE A 332 -16.59 18.37 -3.92
CA ILE A 332 -17.06 19.75 -4.14
C ILE A 332 -18.59 19.82 -4.07
N VAL A 333 -19.28 18.89 -4.70
CA VAL A 333 -20.76 18.85 -4.72
C VAL A 333 -21.34 18.51 -3.35
N MET A 334 -20.78 17.51 -2.66
CA MET A 334 -21.39 16.95 -1.45
C MET A 334 -21.02 17.69 -0.16
N VAL A 335 -19.82 18.25 -0.07
CA VAL A 335 -19.29 18.82 1.20
C VAL A 335 -19.30 20.34 1.21
N SER A 336 -19.30 20.99 0.08
CA SER A 336 -19.06 22.42 -0.08
C SER A 336 -20.18 23.35 0.44
N ASN A 337 -21.27 22.82 1.05
CA ASN A 337 -22.38 23.64 1.58
C ASN A 337 -21.97 24.68 2.64
N ARG A 338 -20.84 24.49 3.31
CA ARG A 338 -20.31 25.43 4.31
C ARG A 338 -19.31 26.46 3.76
N VAL A 339 -18.75 26.22 2.56
CA VAL A 339 -17.59 26.96 2.06
C VAL A 339 -17.88 27.76 0.79
N MET A 340 -18.88 27.37 0.00
CA MET A 340 -19.20 28.00 -1.28
C MET A 340 -20.70 28.19 -1.47
N ASN A 341 -21.10 29.36 -2.00
CA ASN A 341 -22.47 29.59 -2.47
C ASN A 341 -22.79 28.68 -3.66
N THR A 342 -24.05 28.32 -3.81
CA THR A 342 -24.55 27.38 -4.84
C THR A 342 -24.03 27.72 -6.26
N GLY A 343 -23.96 29.00 -6.63
CA GLY A 343 -23.45 29.41 -7.93
C GLY A 343 -21.96 29.10 -8.14
N LYS A 344 -21.12 29.26 -7.11
CA LYS A 344 -19.68 28.93 -7.19
C LYS A 344 -19.44 27.41 -7.29
N LYS A 345 -20.32 26.59 -6.69
CA LYS A 345 -20.27 25.13 -6.83
C LYS A 345 -20.57 24.69 -8.26
N VAL A 346 -21.60 25.29 -8.85
CA VAL A 346 -21.95 25.01 -10.24
C VAL A 346 -20.78 25.40 -11.15
N ILE A 347 -20.18 26.57 -10.93
CA ILE A 347 -19.04 27.02 -11.71
C ILE A 347 -17.82 26.09 -11.51
N ALA A 348 -17.49 25.71 -10.29
CA ALA A 348 -16.38 24.79 -10.02
C ALA A 348 -16.66 23.39 -10.60
N GLY A 349 -17.89 22.90 -10.47
CA GLY A 349 -18.34 21.65 -11.07
C GLY A 349 -18.30 21.69 -12.60
N VAL A 350 -18.78 22.77 -13.20
CA VAL A 350 -18.72 23.00 -14.65
C VAL A 350 -17.28 23.13 -15.13
N LEU A 351 -16.39 23.81 -14.40
CA LEU A 351 -14.97 23.90 -14.77
C LEU A 351 -14.27 22.55 -14.71
N VAL A 352 -14.51 21.74 -13.67
CA VAL A 352 -13.96 20.38 -13.60
C VAL A 352 -14.54 19.53 -14.73
N ALA A 353 -15.85 19.58 -14.95
CA ALA A 353 -16.51 18.86 -16.06
C ALA A 353 -16.02 19.36 -17.43
N ALA A 354 -15.85 20.65 -17.62
CA ALA A 354 -15.33 21.24 -18.86
C ALA A 354 -13.87 20.86 -19.10
N THR A 355 -13.02 20.87 -18.06
CA THR A 355 -11.62 20.40 -18.18
C THR A 355 -11.58 18.93 -18.57
N LEU A 356 -12.47 18.11 -17.99
CA LEU A 356 -12.60 16.70 -18.36
C LEU A 356 -13.13 16.52 -19.79
N LEU A 357 -14.15 17.30 -20.19
CA LEU A 357 -14.79 17.15 -21.49
C LEU A 357 -13.99 17.77 -22.64
N VAL A 358 -13.45 18.96 -22.46
CA VAL A 358 -12.71 19.68 -23.52
C VAL A 358 -11.34 19.07 -23.76
N GLY A 359 -10.62 18.71 -22.67
CA GLY A 359 -9.28 18.11 -22.79
C GLY A 359 -9.30 16.59 -23.03
N MET A 360 -10.40 15.91 -22.69
CA MET A 360 -10.41 14.46 -22.54
C MET A 360 -11.74 13.81 -22.93
N GLY A 361 -12.72 14.56 -23.47
CA GLY A 361 -14.08 14.08 -23.68
C GLY A 361 -14.17 12.81 -24.52
N ASP A 362 -13.53 12.80 -25.69
CA ASP A 362 -13.49 11.63 -26.57
C ASP A 362 -12.81 10.43 -25.92
N ARG A 363 -11.80 10.70 -25.09
CA ARG A 363 -11.07 9.65 -24.37
C ARG A 363 -11.81 9.15 -23.14
N ILE A 364 -12.54 10.02 -22.44
CA ILE A 364 -13.44 9.60 -21.36
C ILE A 364 -14.53 8.70 -21.94
N MET A 365 -15.14 9.10 -23.04
CA MET A 365 -16.16 8.31 -23.73
C MET A 365 -15.60 7.00 -24.27
N SER A 366 -14.41 7.00 -24.87
CA SER A 366 -13.76 5.78 -25.34
C SER A 366 -13.32 4.86 -24.20
N GLN A 367 -12.84 5.42 -23.07
CA GLN A 367 -12.52 4.62 -21.87
C GLN A 367 -13.77 4.06 -21.21
N ALA A 368 -14.82 4.85 -21.07
CA ALA A 368 -16.11 4.39 -20.56
C ALA A 368 -16.67 3.30 -21.49
N GLY A 369 -16.66 3.51 -22.80
CA GLY A 369 -17.06 2.51 -23.80
C GLY A 369 -16.27 1.22 -23.64
N ARG A 370 -14.94 1.29 -23.59
CA ARG A 370 -14.07 0.13 -23.35
C ARG A 370 -14.37 -0.60 -22.03
N LEU A 371 -14.62 0.13 -20.94
CA LEU A 371 -15.00 -0.48 -19.67
C LEU A 371 -16.37 -1.19 -19.76
N PHE A 372 -17.35 -0.59 -20.43
CA PHE A 372 -18.64 -1.22 -20.69
C PHE A 372 -18.52 -2.45 -21.58
N GLU A 373 -17.76 -2.36 -22.67
CA GLU A 373 -17.48 -3.49 -23.55
C GLU A 373 -16.72 -4.60 -22.81
N GLN A 374 -15.73 -4.26 -21.99
CA GLN A 374 -15.01 -5.23 -21.17
C GLN A 374 -15.90 -5.89 -20.11
N ALA A 375 -16.84 -5.14 -19.53
CA ALA A 375 -17.80 -5.68 -18.57
C ALA A 375 -18.82 -6.63 -19.24
N GLN A 376 -19.16 -6.37 -20.51
CA GLN A 376 -20.12 -7.19 -21.27
C GLN A 376 -19.45 -8.30 -22.08
N SER A 377 -18.15 -8.16 -22.37
CA SER A 377 -17.40 -9.10 -23.19
C SER A 377 -16.96 -10.34 -22.42
N ASP A 378 -16.60 -11.39 -23.15
CA ASP A 378 -15.93 -12.58 -22.62
C ASP A 378 -14.50 -12.30 -22.10
N SER A 379 -14.10 -11.03 -21.95
CA SER A 379 -12.76 -10.65 -21.54
C SER A 379 -12.37 -11.18 -20.16
N GLN A 380 -13.32 -11.24 -19.22
CA GLN A 380 -13.10 -11.87 -17.91
C GLN A 380 -12.87 -13.38 -18.07
N ALA A 381 -13.65 -14.04 -18.91
CA ALA A 381 -13.48 -15.46 -19.23
C ALA A 381 -12.13 -15.73 -19.89
N LYS A 382 -11.75 -14.92 -20.89
CA LYS A 382 -10.43 -15.01 -21.56
C LYS A 382 -9.27 -14.80 -20.60
N ASN A 383 -9.38 -13.84 -19.65
CA ASN A 383 -8.37 -13.65 -18.60
C ASN A 383 -8.27 -14.85 -17.67
N MET A 384 -9.40 -15.47 -17.32
CA MET A 384 -9.43 -16.71 -16.52
C MET A 384 -8.86 -17.88 -17.32
N GLU A 385 -9.19 -18.00 -18.59
CA GLU A 385 -8.61 -18.98 -19.50
C GLU A 385 -7.09 -18.85 -19.57
N TRP A 386 -6.57 -17.65 -19.84
CA TRP A 386 -5.13 -17.41 -19.85
C TRP A 386 -4.45 -17.75 -18.52
N ARG A 387 -5.08 -17.43 -17.40
CA ARG A 387 -4.54 -17.72 -16.06
C ARG A 387 -4.57 -19.20 -15.69
N THR A 388 -5.57 -19.92 -16.15
CA THR A 388 -5.74 -21.35 -15.90
C THR A 388 -5.15 -22.21 -17.01
N ARG A 389 -4.83 -21.61 -18.17
CA ARG A 389 -4.45 -22.32 -19.41
C ARG A 389 -5.45 -23.41 -19.82
N ARG A 390 -6.72 -23.23 -19.50
CA ARG A 390 -7.81 -24.12 -19.86
C ARG A 390 -8.60 -23.51 -21.00
N GLU A 391 -8.74 -24.22 -22.11
CA GLU A 391 -9.59 -23.82 -23.24
C GLU A 391 -11.04 -23.63 -22.79
N GLY A 392 -11.69 -22.57 -23.30
CA GLY A 392 -13.06 -22.21 -22.93
C GLY A 392 -13.18 -21.48 -21.59
N GLY A 393 -12.06 -21.32 -20.84
CA GLY A 393 -12.04 -20.60 -19.58
C GLY A 393 -12.93 -21.19 -18.49
N ASN A 394 -13.44 -20.33 -17.61
CA ASN A 394 -14.37 -20.71 -16.56
C ASN A 394 -15.77 -20.18 -16.88
N GLU A 395 -16.73 -21.06 -17.11
CA GLU A 395 -18.12 -20.69 -17.43
C GLU A 395 -18.73 -19.79 -16.36
N PHE A 396 -18.40 -20.02 -15.08
CA PHE A 396 -18.87 -19.16 -14.00
C PHE A 396 -18.36 -17.72 -14.16
N ALA A 397 -17.09 -17.52 -14.52
CA ALA A 397 -16.56 -16.19 -14.78
C ALA A 397 -17.18 -15.54 -16.01
N LYS A 398 -17.54 -16.34 -17.03
CA LYS A 398 -18.22 -15.87 -18.24
C LYS A 398 -19.60 -15.29 -17.93
N TYR A 399 -20.39 -15.98 -17.12
CA TYR A 399 -21.77 -15.54 -16.79
C TYR A 399 -21.83 -14.54 -15.63
N ALA A 400 -20.90 -14.63 -14.69
CA ALA A 400 -20.92 -13.77 -13.52
C ALA A 400 -20.18 -12.43 -13.74
N GLY A 401 -19.20 -12.38 -14.67
CA GLY A 401 -18.48 -11.17 -15.04
C GLY A 401 -18.02 -10.34 -13.84
N ALA A 402 -18.26 -9.04 -13.88
CA ALA A 402 -17.89 -8.11 -12.81
C ALA A 402 -18.60 -8.42 -11.47
N ALA A 403 -19.79 -9.03 -11.49
CA ALA A 403 -20.55 -9.34 -10.29
C ALA A 403 -19.82 -10.35 -9.36
N VAL A 404 -19.02 -11.26 -9.93
CA VAL A 404 -18.20 -12.22 -9.15
C VAL A 404 -17.11 -11.49 -8.38
N PHE A 405 -16.52 -10.45 -8.96
CA PHE A 405 -15.40 -9.73 -8.36
C PHE A 405 -15.85 -8.58 -7.45
N ALA A 406 -17.05 -8.03 -7.67
CA ALA A 406 -17.54 -6.89 -6.89
C ALA A 406 -17.49 -7.15 -5.36
N PRO A 407 -18.01 -8.26 -4.81
CA PRO A 407 -17.95 -8.51 -3.37
C PRO A 407 -16.53 -8.88 -2.89
N LEU A 408 -15.65 -9.34 -3.79
CA LEU A 408 -14.31 -9.83 -3.45
C LEU A 408 -13.20 -8.82 -3.76
N ILE A 409 -13.52 -7.65 -4.30
CA ILE A 409 -12.53 -6.70 -4.83
C ILE A 409 -11.49 -6.25 -3.80
N PHE A 410 -11.84 -6.21 -2.52
CA PHE A 410 -10.89 -5.88 -1.47
C PHE A 410 -9.88 -7.01 -1.20
N THR A 411 -10.24 -8.26 -1.51
CA THR A 411 -9.44 -9.45 -1.21
C THR A 411 -8.64 -9.97 -2.39
N ILE A 412 -9.14 -9.90 -3.61
CA ILE A 412 -8.40 -10.35 -4.81
C ILE A 412 -7.25 -9.38 -5.17
N PRO A 413 -6.16 -9.88 -5.76
CA PRO A 413 -5.86 -11.28 -6.02
C PRO A 413 -5.42 -12.01 -4.74
N PHE A 414 -5.87 -13.26 -4.61
CA PHE A 414 -5.39 -14.14 -3.55
C PHE A 414 -3.95 -14.59 -3.83
N PRO A 415 -3.15 -14.88 -2.79
CA PRO A 415 -1.81 -15.41 -2.96
C PRO A 415 -1.81 -16.74 -3.74
N THR A 416 -0.90 -16.86 -4.69
CA THR A 416 -0.66 -18.11 -5.42
C THR A 416 0.63 -18.73 -4.89
N PHE A 417 0.52 -19.79 -4.10
CA PHE A 417 1.67 -20.43 -3.46
C PHE A 417 2.29 -21.53 -4.31
N ASN A 418 1.49 -22.26 -5.08
CA ASN A 418 1.89 -23.53 -5.66
C ASN A 418 2.03 -23.52 -7.19
N VAL A 419 1.65 -22.44 -7.87
CA VAL A 419 1.66 -22.41 -9.33
C VAL A 419 2.75 -21.50 -9.87
N SER A 420 3.65 -22.11 -10.65
CA SER A 420 4.67 -21.42 -11.41
C SER A 420 4.07 -20.89 -12.73
N LEU A 421 4.32 -19.62 -13.04
CA LEU A 421 4.04 -19.04 -14.36
C LEU A 421 5.38 -18.85 -15.07
N ASP A 422 5.57 -19.55 -16.20
CA ASP A 422 6.76 -19.36 -17.03
C ASP A 422 6.88 -17.87 -17.42
N GLY A 423 8.08 -17.32 -17.36
CA GLY A 423 8.36 -15.91 -17.64
C GLY A 423 7.90 -14.90 -16.57
N GLN A 424 7.26 -15.34 -15.46
CA GLN A 424 6.77 -14.45 -14.40
C GLN A 424 7.34 -14.79 -13.02
N MET A 425 8.55 -15.32 -12.96
CA MET A 425 9.18 -15.80 -11.73
C MET A 425 9.13 -14.77 -10.60
N LEU A 426 9.40 -13.50 -10.88
CA LEU A 426 9.38 -12.44 -9.87
C LEU A 426 7.97 -12.06 -9.40
N GLN A 427 6.94 -12.20 -10.22
CA GLN A 427 5.57 -11.87 -9.79
C GLN A 427 5.08 -12.79 -8.66
N ARG A 428 5.67 -13.97 -8.52
CA ARG A 428 5.37 -14.90 -7.42
C ARG A 428 5.82 -14.34 -6.07
N LEU A 429 6.86 -13.49 -6.05
CA LEU A 429 7.34 -12.81 -4.86
C LEU A 429 6.29 -11.89 -4.24
N LEU A 430 5.30 -11.49 -5.03
CA LEU A 430 4.16 -10.69 -4.58
C LEU A 430 3.17 -11.46 -3.69
N SER A 431 3.28 -12.78 -3.56
CA SER A 431 2.35 -13.58 -2.77
C SER A 431 2.26 -13.12 -1.31
N GLY A 432 3.40 -12.80 -0.69
CA GLY A 432 3.43 -12.24 0.67
C GLY A 432 2.70 -10.91 0.78
N GLY A 433 2.92 -10.01 -0.17
CA GLY A 433 2.23 -8.73 -0.23
C GLY A 433 0.73 -8.87 -0.49
N ASN A 434 0.32 -9.73 -1.40
CA ASN A 434 -1.10 -9.99 -1.65
C ASN A 434 -1.79 -10.53 -0.39
N TYR A 435 -1.15 -11.41 0.37
CA TYR A 435 -1.68 -11.89 1.64
C TYR A 435 -1.88 -10.77 2.67
N ILE A 436 -0.95 -9.80 2.73
CA ILE A 436 -1.10 -8.60 3.58
C ILE A 436 -2.37 -7.83 3.20
N LYS A 437 -2.62 -7.65 1.90
CA LYS A 437 -3.83 -6.99 1.42
C LYS A 437 -5.09 -7.75 1.86
N ASN A 438 -5.12 -9.07 1.70
CA ASN A 438 -6.26 -9.90 2.09
C ASN A 438 -6.58 -9.72 3.58
N ILE A 439 -5.58 -9.87 4.45
CA ILE A 439 -5.75 -9.64 5.90
C ILE A 439 -6.28 -8.24 6.19
N PHE A 440 -5.77 -7.21 5.52
CA PHE A 440 -6.14 -5.82 5.78
C PHE A 440 -7.49 -5.46 5.20
N SER A 441 -8.00 -6.20 4.23
CA SER A 441 -9.33 -5.98 3.65
C SER A 441 -10.44 -5.99 4.70
N PHE A 442 -10.34 -6.86 5.72
CA PHE A 442 -11.26 -6.85 6.85
C PHE A 442 -11.35 -5.48 7.55
N PHE A 443 -10.21 -4.86 7.83
CA PHE A 443 -10.17 -3.57 8.51
C PHE A 443 -10.66 -2.44 7.63
N VAL A 444 -10.41 -2.52 6.32
CA VAL A 444 -10.92 -1.55 5.34
C VAL A 444 -12.44 -1.61 5.26
N ILE A 445 -13.00 -2.80 5.08
CA ILE A 445 -14.46 -3.02 5.03
C ILE A 445 -15.11 -2.57 6.33
N LEU A 446 -14.53 -2.92 7.48
CA LEU A 446 -15.00 -2.50 8.80
C LEU A 446 -15.09 -0.98 8.92
N VAL A 447 -14.03 -0.27 8.49
CA VAL A 447 -13.98 1.19 8.55
C VAL A 447 -15.01 1.83 7.62
N MET A 448 -15.12 1.35 6.38
CA MET A 448 -16.11 1.83 5.43
C MET A 448 -17.54 1.68 6.01
N PHE A 449 -17.82 0.53 6.61
CA PHE A 449 -19.10 0.26 7.23
C PHE A 449 -19.38 1.16 8.46
N ILE A 450 -18.37 1.33 9.35
CA ILE A 450 -18.50 2.23 10.51
C ILE A 450 -18.73 3.66 10.06
N MET A 451 -17.97 4.17 9.10
CA MET A 451 -18.11 5.53 8.59
C MET A 451 -19.48 5.76 7.94
N LEU A 452 -20.00 4.76 7.24
CA LEU A 452 -21.32 4.81 6.62
C LEU A 452 -22.42 4.92 7.69
N LEU A 453 -22.38 4.05 8.71
CA LEU A 453 -23.38 4.03 9.79
C LEU A 453 -23.30 5.26 10.69
N SER A 454 -22.10 5.76 11.00
CA SER A 454 -21.92 6.96 11.84
C SER A 454 -22.18 8.27 11.11
N GLY A 455 -22.30 8.25 9.78
CA GLY A 455 -22.40 9.46 8.95
C GLY A 455 -21.09 10.25 8.83
N GLU A 456 -19.98 9.73 9.38
CA GLU A 456 -18.65 10.36 9.29
C GLU A 456 -18.08 10.35 7.87
N TRP A 457 -18.57 9.48 6.98
CA TRP A 457 -18.16 9.41 5.58
C TRP A 457 -18.15 10.77 4.88
N ARG A 458 -19.06 11.70 5.28
CA ARG A 458 -19.13 13.07 4.72
C ARG A 458 -17.83 13.87 4.91
N ARG A 459 -17.06 13.59 5.96
CA ARG A 459 -15.76 14.25 6.23
C ARG A 459 -14.64 13.69 5.37
N HIS A 460 -14.83 12.48 4.83
CA HIS A 460 -13.83 11.71 4.10
C HIS A 460 -14.25 11.44 2.65
N VAL A 461 -15.24 12.18 2.13
CA VAL A 461 -15.84 11.96 0.80
C VAL A 461 -14.79 11.81 -0.28
N PHE A 462 -13.78 12.69 -0.32
CA PHE A 462 -12.78 12.67 -1.37
C PHE A 462 -11.99 11.35 -1.43
N ILE A 463 -11.43 10.93 -0.31
CA ILE A 463 -10.63 9.68 -0.25
C ILE A 463 -11.50 8.43 -0.40
N ILE A 464 -12.74 8.45 0.10
CA ILE A 464 -13.71 7.35 -0.07
C ILE A 464 -14.14 7.26 -1.53
N ALA A 465 -14.52 8.37 -2.16
CA ALA A 465 -14.94 8.41 -3.56
C ALA A 465 -13.82 7.95 -4.50
N TYR A 466 -12.57 8.39 -4.26
CA TYR A 466 -11.43 7.87 -4.99
C TYR A 466 -11.27 6.35 -4.80
N THR A 467 -11.29 5.88 -3.55
CA THR A 467 -11.09 4.47 -3.23
C THR A 467 -12.15 3.59 -3.88
N LEU A 468 -13.42 3.91 -3.69
CA LEU A 468 -14.53 3.14 -4.25
C LEU A 468 -14.61 3.29 -5.76
N GLY A 469 -14.38 4.48 -6.31
CA GLY A 469 -14.38 4.72 -7.75
C GLY A 469 -13.31 3.91 -8.47
N TYR A 470 -12.09 3.87 -7.93
CA TYR A 470 -11.02 3.07 -8.54
C TYR A 470 -11.24 1.57 -8.38
N LEU A 471 -11.74 1.10 -7.23
CA LEU A 471 -12.13 -0.30 -7.05
C LEU A 471 -13.25 -0.70 -8.01
N LEU A 472 -14.24 0.17 -8.24
CA LEU A 472 -15.29 -0.06 -9.23
C LEU A 472 -14.69 -0.17 -10.65
N THR A 473 -13.75 0.71 -11.00
CA THR A 473 -13.03 0.63 -12.28
C THR A 473 -12.31 -0.72 -12.45
N LEU A 474 -11.68 -1.23 -11.39
CA LEU A 474 -11.05 -2.55 -11.40
C LEU A 474 -12.05 -3.69 -11.57
N VAL A 475 -13.22 -3.59 -10.93
CA VAL A 475 -14.31 -4.60 -11.06
C VAL A 475 -14.83 -4.65 -12.49
N LEU A 476 -15.03 -3.50 -13.11
CA LEU A 476 -15.55 -3.40 -14.49
C LEU A 476 -14.51 -3.76 -15.55
N SER A 477 -13.22 -3.67 -15.20
CA SER A 477 -12.14 -3.99 -16.11
C SER A 477 -11.76 -5.47 -16.07
N SER A 478 -11.12 -5.96 -17.13
CA SER A 478 -10.55 -7.31 -17.19
C SER A 478 -9.35 -7.51 -16.23
N PHE A 479 -8.91 -6.46 -15.54
CA PHE A 479 -7.72 -6.43 -14.70
C PHE A 479 -7.98 -6.62 -13.21
N ALA A 480 -9.22 -6.91 -12.80
CA ALA A 480 -9.57 -7.09 -11.38
C ALA A 480 -8.69 -8.10 -10.63
N GLN A 481 -8.19 -9.12 -11.31
CA GLN A 481 -7.31 -10.16 -10.72
C GLN A 481 -5.81 -9.81 -10.75
N SER A 482 -5.41 -8.72 -11.39
CA SER A 482 -4.00 -8.37 -11.53
C SER A 482 -3.51 -7.51 -10.37
N GLY A 483 -2.57 -8.03 -9.57
CA GLY A 483 -1.95 -7.29 -8.47
C GLY A 483 -1.27 -5.98 -8.90
N ARG A 484 -0.77 -5.90 -10.14
CA ARG A 484 -0.20 -4.71 -10.74
C ARG A 484 -1.21 -3.55 -10.79
N PHE A 485 -2.42 -3.83 -11.25
CA PHE A 485 -3.47 -2.80 -11.39
C PHE A 485 -4.08 -2.37 -10.05
N HIS A 486 -3.86 -3.13 -8.98
CA HIS A 486 -4.25 -2.73 -7.62
C HIS A 486 -3.27 -1.73 -6.97
N MET A 487 -2.08 -1.53 -7.53
CA MET A 487 -1.04 -0.68 -6.91
C MET A 487 -1.50 0.74 -6.56
N PRO A 488 -2.24 1.48 -7.43
CA PRO A 488 -2.67 2.84 -7.10
C PRO A 488 -3.58 2.94 -5.88
N ILE A 489 -4.32 1.87 -5.55
CA ILE A 489 -5.24 1.87 -4.42
C ILE A 489 -4.61 1.41 -3.11
N TRP A 490 -3.48 0.69 -3.18
CA TRP A 490 -2.81 0.14 -1.99
C TRP A 490 -2.55 1.18 -0.89
N PRO A 491 -2.03 2.39 -1.18
CA PRO A 491 -1.79 3.40 -0.15
C PRO A 491 -3.04 3.78 0.63
N MET A 492 -4.19 3.88 -0.06
CA MET A 492 -5.48 4.18 0.57
C MET A 492 -6.00 3.00 1.38
N LEU A 493 -5.85 1.77 0.89
CA LEU A 493 -6.21 0.57 1.65
C LEU A 493 -5.37 0.46 2.94
N MET A 494 -4.07 0.76 2.89
CA MET A 494 -3.20 0.78 4.08
C MET A 494 -3.61 1.86 5.07
N LEU A 495 -4.02 3.03 4.60
CA LEU A 495 -4.53 4.11 5.41
C LEU A 495 -5.80 3.70 6.18
N PHE A 496 -6.80 3.17 5.48
CA PHE A 496 -8.04 2.70 6.09
C PHE A 496 -7.81 1.48 7.00
N ALA A 497 -6.92 0.57 6.62
CA ALA A 497 -6.54 -0.57 7.47
C ALA A 497 -5.89 -0.11 8.78
N ALA A 498 -5.00 0.88 8.73
CA ALA A 498 -4.38 1.46 9.92
C ALA A 498 -5.43 2.03 10.88
N TYR A 499 -6.42 2.76 10.36
CA TYR A 499 -7.52 3.27 11.18
C TYR A 499 -8.41 2.14 11.72
N GLY A 500 -8.75 1.14 10.90
CA GLY A 500 -9.53 -0.02 11.33
C GLY A 500 -8.84 -0.83 12.44
N ILE A 501 -7.53 -0.96 12.39
CA ILE A 501 -6.74 -1.58 13.45
C ILE A 501 -6.82 -0.77 14.75
N GLN A 502 -6.80 0.57 14.68
CA GLN A 502 -6.98 1.42 15.86
C GLN A 502 -8.38 1.22 16.49
N VAL A 503 -9.43 1.13 15.67
CA VAL A 503 -10.79 0.81 16.14
C VAL A 503 -10.83 -0.58 16.78
N ALA A 504 -10.23 -1.58 16.14
CA ALA A 504 -10.18 -2.95 16.65
C ALA A 504 -9.39 -3.10 17.95
N LYS A 505 -8.37 -2.24 18.21
CA LYS A 505 -7.67 -2.21 19.49
C LYS A 505 -8.61 -1.94 20.66
N LYS A 506 -9.61 -1.10 20.45
CA LYS A 506 -10.56 -0.68 21.49
C LYS A 506 -11.71 -1.67 21.68
N ASN A 507 -11.96 -2.59 20.73
CA ASN A 507 -13.12 -3.46 20.72
C ASN A 507 -12.74 -4.96 20.65
N LYS A 508 -13.01 -5.70 21.74
CA LYS A 508 -12.71 -7.16 21.81
C LYS A 508 -13.56 -8.00 20.84
N ARG A 509 -14.80 -7.58 20.49
CA ARG A 509 -15.67 -8.32 19.57
C ARG A 509 -15.11 -8.28 18.15
N ILE A 510 -14.61 -7.13 17.69
CA ILE A 510 -13.99 -6.98 16.38
C ILE A 510 -12.77 -7.91 16.25
N ARG A 511 -11.98 -8.07 17.33
CA ARG A 511 -10.83 -9.00 17.33
C ARG A 511 -11.24 -10.47 17.20
N LYS A 512 -12.45 -10.84 17.66
CA LYS A 512 -12.99 -12.19 17.45
C LYS A 512 -13.43 -12.39 15.99
N TRP A 513 -14.12 -11.42 15.41
CA TRP A 513 -14.52 -11.47 14.01
C TRP A 513 -13.32 -11.55 13.05
N TYR A 514 -12.25 -10.83 13.38
CA TYR A 514 -11.01 -10.94 12.62
C TYR A 514 -10.49 -12.38 12.49
N TRP A 515 -10.65 -13.19 13.53
CA TRP A 515 -10.30 -14.61 13.47
C TRP A 515 -11.15 -15.39 12.45
N GLY A 516 -12.43 -15.18 12.45
CA GLY A 516 -13.33 -15.80 11.48
C GLY A 516 -12.95 -15.44 10.04
N VAL A 517 -12.59 -14.18 9.81
CA VAL A 517 -12.15 -13.72 8.49
C VAL A 517 -10.83 -14.38 8.09
N LEU A 518 -9.85 -14.48 8.99
CA LEU A 518 -8.59 -15.18 8.67
C LEU A 518 -8.80 -16.65 8.28
N VAL A 519 -9.74 -17.34 8.93
CA VAL A 519 -10.10 -18.71 8.52
C VAL A 519 -10.70 -18.75 7.11
N VAL A 520 -11.61 -17.80 6.81
CA VAL A 520 -12.18 -17.67 5.46
C VAL A 520 -11.09 -17.38 4.43
N GLU A 521 -10.13 -16.52 4.76
CA GLU A 521 -8.99 -16.22 3.87
C GLU A 521 -8.10 -17.45 3.60
N VAL A 522 -7.85 -18.30 4.59
CA VAL A 522 -7.13 -19.57 4.38
C VAL A 522 -7.90 -20.47 3.40
N ILE A 523 -9.21 -20.61 3.59
CA ILE A 523 -10.07 -21.40 2.70
C ILE A 523 -10.07 -20.81 1.28
N ALA A 524 -10.16 -19.48 1.15
CA ALA A 524 -10.11 -18.79 -0.13
C ALA A 524 -8.76 -19.00 -0.84
N CYS A 525 -7.63 -18.93 -0.11
CA CYS A 525 -6.31 -19.25 -0.64
C CYS A 525 -6.21 -20.71 -1.12
N LEU A 526 -6.74 -21.66 -0.35
CA LEU A 526 -6.80 -23.07 -0.75
C LEU A 526 -7.60 -23.23 -2.05
N ALA A 527 -8.82 -22.69 -2.10
CA ALA A 527 -9.69 -22.78 -3.27
C ALA A 527 -9.04 -22.11 -4.50
N TRP A 528 -8.39 -20.97 -4.32
CA TRP A 528 -7.71 -20.25 -5.40
C TRP A 528 -6.52 -21.03 -5.97
N ASN A 529 -5.69 -21.62 -5.11
CA ASN A 529 -4.58 -22.44 -5.55
C ASN A 529 -5.06 -23.73 -6.22
N TRP A 530 -6.11 -24.39 -5.67
CA TRP A 530 -6.76 -25.53 -6.32
C TRP A 530 -7.25 -25.17 -7.73
N PHE A 531 -7.99 -24.08 -7.85
CA PHE A 531 -8.50 -23.61 -9.15
C PHE A 531 -7.39 -23.44 -10.19
N LYS A 532 -6.26 -22.90 -9.78
CA LYS A 532 -5.12 -22.73 -10.67
C LYS A 532 -4.40 -24.02 -11.02
N LEU A 533 -4.27 -24.96 -10.09
CA LEU A 533 -3.64 -26.25 -10.32
C LEU A 533 -4.52 -27.14 -11.20
N ALA A 534 -5.81 -27.24 -10.87
CA ALA A 534 -6.79 -28.00 -11.65
C ALA A 534 -6.96 -27.48 -13.09
N GLY A 535 -6.97 -26.14 -13.25
CA GLY A 535 -7.03 -25.53 -14.56
C GLY A 535 -5.84 -25.84 -15.48
N ARG A 536 -4.71 -26.27 -14.89
CA ARG A 536 -3.49 -26.66 -15.60
C ARG A 536 -3.28 -28.17 -15.71
N GLY A 537 -4.22 -28.96 -15.21
CA GLY A 537 -4.09 -30.41 -15.18
C GLY A 537 -2.96 -30.92 -14.28
N MET A 538 -2.61 -30.18 -13.23
CA MET A 538 -1.56 -30.55 -12.26
C MET A 538 -2.11 -31.36 -11.09
N ILE A 539 -3.43 -31.33 -10.90
CA ILE A 539 -4.22 -32.14 -9.93
C ILE A 539 -5.53 -32.55 -10.57
#